data_d1dd4aa9cd52926a4d2cff7caf0b92ad
#
_entry.id   d1dd4aa9cd52926a4d2cff7caf0b92ad
#
_cell.length_a   1.000
_cell.length_b   1.000
_cell.length_c   1.000
_cell.angle_alpha   90.00
_cell.angle_beta   90.00
_cell.angle_gamma   90.00
#
_symmetry.space_group_name_H-M   'P 1'
#
loop_
_entity.id
_entity.type
_entity.pdbx_description
1 polymer ?
#
loop_
_entity_poly.entity_id
_entity_poly.type
_entity_poly.pdbx_seq_one_letter_code
_entity_poly.pdbx_strand_id
1 'polypeptide(L)'
;INSSGGIYNPEKIDLIHLINHIQKGKQISEYKDWGNYNIDSIIANGDVDTIVELTHTNISSGQPALMHMEKALKNRMNVVTGNKGPIFLKYKYLNELAGENGVKLMVGCTTGGALPSINGGLIEVAGSEITSMEGILNGTTNYILSEMMKNHISYDEALKQAQKEGIAEKNPT
;
A
#
# COMPACT_ATOMS: atom_id res chain seq x y z
N ILE A 1 5.61 1.99 -12.35
CA ILE A 1 5.63 0.61 -12.90
C ILE A 1 4.32 -0.07 -12.57
N ASN A 2 3.79 -0.86 -13.47
CA ASN A 2 2.69 -1.79 -13.28
C ASN A 2 2.98 -3.13 -13.98
N SER A 3 2.00 -4.04 -14.04
CA SER A 3 2.16 -5.37 -14.66
C SER A 3 2.45 -5.34 -16.17
N SER A 4 2.20 -4.24 -16.87
CA SER A 4 2.43 -4.10 -18.32
C SER A 4 3.65 -3.27 -18.69
N GLY A 5 4.33 -2.65 -17.73
CA GLY A 5 5.51 -1.84 -17.95
C GLY A 5 5.63 -0.65 -17.01
N GLY A 6 6.39 0.35 -17.41
CA GLY A 6 6.60 1.53 -16.59
C GLY A 6 7.14 2.73 -17.36
N ILE A 7 7.17 3.87 -16.70
CA ILE A 7 7.86 5.07 -17.15
C ILE A 7 9.19 5.14 -16.40
N TYR A 8 10.28 5.30 -17.12
CA TYR A 8 11.59 5.46 -16.53
C TYR A 8 12.34 6.61 -17.22
N ASN A 9 12.88 7.50 -16.42
CA ASN A 9 13.78 8.56 -16.88
C ASN A 9 14.83 8.81 -15.80
N PRO A 10 16.14 8.63 -16.10
CA PRO A 10 17.22 8.75 -15.12
C PRO A 10 17.39 10.16 -14.57
N GLU A 11 16.96 11.19 -15.30
CA GLU A 11 17.05 12.58 -14.82
C GLU A 11 15.85 12.93 -13.95
N LYS A 12 14.65 12.86 -14.50
CA LYS A 12 13.38 13.06 -13.76
C LYS A 12 12.15 12.74 -14.60
N ILE A 13 11.08 12.37 -13.93
CA ILE A 13 9.73 12.29 -14.52
C ILE A 13 9.01 13.61 -14.20
N ASP A 14 8.49 14.30 -15.22
CA ASP A 14 7.61 15.45 -15.04
C ASP A 14 6.21 14.96 -14.61
N LEU A 15 5.98 14.96 -13.30
CA LEU A 15 4.73 14.48 -12.71
C LEU A 15 3.53 15.33 -13.11
N ILE A 16 3.70 16.65 -13.28
CA ILE A 16 2.59 17.54 -13.67
C ILE A 16 2.16 17.21 -15.10
N HIS A 17 3.13 17.03 -16.00
CA HIS A 17 2.84 16.65 -17.37
C HIS A 17 2.21 15.25 -17.46
N LEU A 18 2.68 14.30 -16.67
CA LEU A 18 2.12 12.94 -16.58
C LEU A 18 0.66 12.95 -16.07
N ILE A 19 0.39 13.72 -15.01
CA ILE A 19 -0.96 13.87 -14.46
C ILE A 19 -1.90 14.46 -15.52
N ASN A 20 -1.49 15.53 -16.18
CA ASN A 20 -2.27 16.16 -17.25
C ASN A 20 -2.52 15.21 -18.43
N HIS A 21 -1.55 14.33 -18.75
CA HIS A 21 -1.71 13.30 -19.79
C HIS A 21 -2.85 12.32 -19.43
N ILE A 22 -2.86 11.82 -18.20
CA ILE A 22 -3.88 10.90 -17.71
C ILE A 22 -5.25 11.59 -17.59
N GLN A 23 -5.31 12.81 -17.08
CA GLN A 23 -6.56 13.58 -16.95
C GLN A 23 -7.23 13.87 -18.30
N LYS A 24 -6.47 13.92 -19.39
CA LYS A 24 -6.99 14.01 -20.76
C LYS A 24 -7.52 12.68 -21.32
N GLY A 25 -7.63 11.63 -20.49
CA GLY A 25 -8.12 10.32 -20.88
C GLY A 25 -7.12 9.46 -21.67
N LYS A 26 -5.86 9.89 -21.77
CA LYS A 26 -4.82 9.12 -22.47
C LYS A 26 -4.31 7.98 -21.57
N GLN A 27 -3.89 6.89 -22.19
CA GLN A 27 -3.32 5.77 -21.46
C GLN A 27 -1.89 6.09 -21.00
N ILE A 28 -1.52 5.59 -19.82
CA ILE A 28 -0.16 5.78 -19.28
C ILE A 28 0.91 5.15 -20.18
N SER A 29 0.57 4.11 -20.91
CA SER A 29 1.45 3.44 -21.89
C SER A 29 1.77 4.29 -23.14
N GLU A 30 1.01 5.37 -23.37
CA GLU A 30 1.26 6.33 -24.46
C GLU A 30 2.16 7.48 -24.03
N TYR A 31 2.58 7.49 -22.74
CA TYR A 31 3.45 8.53 -22.25
C TYR A 31 4.88 8.34 -22.77
N LYS A 32 5.58 9.45 -23.01
CA LYS A 32 7.02 9.38 -23.31
C LYS A 32 7.75 8.63 -22.21
N ASP A 33 8.85 8.01 -22.53
CA ASP A 33 9.67 7.21 -21.61
C ASP A 33 8.97 5.95 -21.06
N TRP A 34 7.82 5.54 -21.65
CA TRP A 34 7.19 4.26 -21.34
C TRP A 34 7.99 3.11 -21.97
N GLY A 35 8.18 2.05 -21.20
CA GLY A 35 8.89 0.85 -21.67
C GLY A 35 8.52 -0.38 -20.85
N ASN A 36 9.12 -1.50 -21.22
CA ASN A 36 8.96 -2.78 -20.52
C ASN A 36 9.85 -2.83 -19.26
N TYR A 37 9.57 -1.94 -18.32
CA TYR A 37 10.28 -1.87 -17.05
C TYR A 37 9.55 -2.69 -15.99
N ASN A 38 10.31 -3.44 -15.20
CA ASN A 38 9.87 -4.18 -14.03
C ASN A 38 10.80 -3.92 -12.85
N ILE A 39 10.54 -4.53 -11.71
CA ILE A 39 11.36 -4.31 -10.51
C ILE A 39 12.82 -4.69 -10.72
N ASP A 40 13.09 -5.77 -11.47
CA ASP A 40 14.46 -6.24 -11.70
C ASP A 40 15.24 -5.26 -12.59
N SER A 41 14.60 -4.70 -13.62
CA SER A 41 15.22 -3.69 -14.47
C SER A 41 15.53 -2.39 -13.72
N ILE A 42 14.65 -1.98 -12.80
CA ILE A 42 14.88 -0.78 -11.98
C ILE A 42 16.02 -1.01 -10.98
N ILE A 43 16.06 -2.16 -10.34
CA ILE A 43 17.16 -2.52 -9.44
C ILE A 43 18.49 -2.57 -10.21
N ALA A 44 18.49 -3.15 -11.42
CA ALA A 44 19.69 -3.26 -12.24
C ALA A 44 20.24 -1.90 -12.70
N ASN A 45 19.39 -0.90 -12.87
CA ASN A 45 19.82 0.47 -13.23
C ASN A 45 20.60 1.15 -12.10
N GLY A 46 20.31 0.82 -10.83
CA GLY A 46 21.10 1.26 -9.67
C GLY A 46 20.97 2.74 -9.30
N ASP A 47 20.01 3.46 -9.86
CA ASP A 47 19.79 4.89 -9.69
C ASP A 47 18.56 5.24 -8.81
N VAL A 48 17.94 4.21 -8.21
CA VAL A 48 16.80 4.34 -7.32
C VAL A 48 17.16 3.84 -5.92
N ASP A 49 16.95 4.66 -4.92
CA ASP A 49 17.24 4.38 -3.51
C ASP A 49 16.01 3.98 -2.68
N THR A 50 14.82 4.24 -3.21
CA THR A 50 13.57 4.02 -2.50
C THR A 50 12.47 3.54 -3.45
N ILE A 51 11.75 2.50 -3.07
CA ILE A 51 10.54 2.09 -3.77
C ILE A 51 9.29 2.41 -2.94
N VAL A 52 8.20 2.77 -3.64
CA VAL A 52 6.87 2.90 -3.06
C VAL A 52 6.00 1.76 -3.60
N GLU A 53 5.69 0.79 -2.74
CA GLU A 53 4.93 -0.40 -3.10
C GLU A 53 3.43 -0.18 -2.81
N LEU A 54 2.64 -0.08 -3.87
CA LEU A 54 1.19 0.16 -3.83
C LEU A 54 0.43 -0.75 -4.80
N THR A 55 0.97 -1.91 -5.13
CA THR A 55 0.27 -2.88 -5.98
C THR A 55 -0.95 -3.48 -5.28
N HIS A 56 -1.70 -4.28 -6.01
CA HIS A 56 -2.93 -4.88 -5.50
C HIS A 56 -2.65 -5.76 -4.26
N THR A 57 -3.46 -5.61 -3.22
CA THR A 57 -3.33 -6.39 -1.99
C THR A 57 -3.73 -7.84 -2.20
N ASN A 58 -2.87 -8.77 -1.79
CA ASN A 58 -3.16 -10.19 -1.69
C ASN A 58 -2.81 -10.67 -0.29
N ILE A 59 -3.84 -10.92 0.54
CA ILE A 59 -3.68 -11.33 1.94
C ILE A 59 -3.30 -12.81 2.10
N SER A 60 -3.48 -13.63 1.06
CA SER A 60 -3.15 -15.05 1.12
C SER A 60 -1.67 -15.33 0.85
N SER A 61 -1.06 -14.62 -0.09
CA SER A 61 0.34 -14.85 -0.49
C SER A 61 1.25 -13.64 -0.31
N GLY A 62 0.68 -12.44 -0.20
CA GLY A 62 1.42 -11.18 -0.22
C GLY A 62 1.95 -10.77 -1.59
N GLN A 63 1.78 -11.61 -2.61
CA GLN A 63 2.36 -11.41 -3.94
C GLN A 63 1.50 -10.49 -4.83
N PRO A 64 2.13 -9.73 -5.75
CA PRO A 64 3.58 -9.64 -6.03
C PRO A 64 4.37 -8.72 -5.07
N ALA A 65 3.67 -7.98 -4.23
CA ALA A 65 4.25 -6.94 -3.37
C ALA A 65 5.36 -7.46 -2.45
N LEU A 66 5.18 -8.63 -1.84
CA LEU A 66 6.18 -9.24 -0.96
C LEU A 66 7.51 -9.45 -1.70
N MET A 67 7.47 -10.00 -2.93
CA MET A 67 8.66 -10.18 -3.76
C MET A 67 9.33 -8.85 -4.11
N HIS A 68 8.54 -7.81 -4.44
CA HIS A 68 9.08 -6.48 -4.75
C HIS A 68 9.83 -5.91 -3.54
N MET A 69 9.21 -5.98 -2.36
CA MET A 69 9.80 -5.49 -1.12
C MET A 69 11.08 -6.25 -0.75
N GLU A 70 11.06 -7.58 -0.80
CA GLU A 70 12.23 -8.40 -0.53
C GLU A 70 13.41 -8.07 -1.46
N LYS A 71 13.14 -7.96 -2.77
CA LYS A 71 14.17 -7.60 -3.76
C LYS A 71 14.75 -6.22 -3.48
N ALA A 72 13.91 -5.24 -3.21
CA ALA A 72 14.36 -3.89 -2.91
C ALA A 72 15.23 -3.84 -1.65
N LEU A 73 14.76 -4.42 -0.53
CA LEU A 73 15.49 -4.44 0.73
C LEU A 73 16.84 -5.15 0.60
N LYS A 74 16.91 -6.30 -0.10
CA LYS A 74 18.16 -7.04 -0.36
C LYS A 74 19.15 -6.25 -1.23
N ASN A 75 18.65 -5.34 -2.06
CA ASN A 75 19.48 -4.46 -2.89
C ASN A 75 19.70 -3.07 -2.26
N ARG A 76 19.53 -2.98 -0.93
CA ARG A 76 19.77 -1.76 -0.14
C ARG A 76 18.93 -0.56 -0.55
N MET A 77 17.70 -0.82 -1.01
CA MET A 77 16.71 0.20 -1.29
C MET A 77 15.73 0.31 -0.13
N ASN A 78 15.36 1.53 0.25
CA ASN A 78 14.28 1.74 1.20
C ASN A 78 12.95 1.31 0.59
N VAL A 79 12.02 0.91 1.46
CA VAL A 79 10.66 0.54 1.05
C VAL A 79 9.64 1.39 1.82
N VAL A 80 8.73 2.00 1.08
CA VAL A 80 7.51 2.63 1.62
C VAL A 80 6.32 1.85 1.10
N THR A 81 5.43 1.40 1.96
CA THR A 81 4.29 0.59 1.52
C THR A 81 2.97 0.97 2.19
N GLY A 82 1.89 0.93 1.40
CA GLY A 82 0.50 0.93 1.86
C GLY A 82 -0.19 -0.42 1.65
N ASN A 83 0.55 -1.46 1.23
CA ASN A 83 0.00 -2.76 0.90
C ASN A 83 -0.15 -3.64 2.15
N LYS A 84 -1.39 -3.99 2.48
CA LYS A 84 -1.73 -4.76 3.69
C LYS A 84 -1.17 -6.19 3.67
N GLY A 85 -1.15 -6.86 2.51
CA GLY A 85 -0.81 -8.28 2.38
C GLY A 85 0.58 -8.63 2.93
N PRO A 86 1.68 -8.08 2.40
CA PRO A 86 3.03 -8.33 2.92
C PRO A 86 3.19 -7.98 4.40
N ILE A 87 2.58 -6.88 4.84
CA ILE A 87 2.67 -6.41 6.22
C ILE A 87 1.94 -7.37 7.17
N PHE A 88 0.73 -7.80 6.82
CA PHE A 88 0.00 -8.80 7.60
C PHE A 88 0.77 -10.12 7.72
N LEU A 89 1.35 -10.59 6.61
CA LEU A 89 1.98 -11.91 6.55
C LEU A 89 3.41 -11.95 7.09
N LYS A 90 4.20 -10.89 6.87
CA LYS A 90 5.66 -10.94 6.97
C LYS A 90 6.31 -9.67 7.54
N TYR A 91 5.58 -8.84 8.30
CA TYR A 91 6.12 -7.57 8.82
C TYR A 91 7.45 -7.74 9.56
N LYS A 92 7.50 -8.68 10.52
CA LYS A 92 8.71 -8.92 11.32
C LYS A 92 9.91 -9.26 10.43
N TYR A 93 9.73 -10.22 9.54
CA TYR A 93 10.78 -10.64 8.60
C TYR A 93 11.25 -9.49 7.71
N LEU A 94 10.33 -8.71 7.13
CA LEU A 94 10.68 -7.57 6.27
C LEU A 94 11.41 -6.46 7.05
N ASN A 95 11.03 -6.23 8.30
CA ASN A 95 11.67 -5.25 9.15
C ASN A 95 13.09 -5.69 9.56
N GLU A 96 13.28 -6.97 9.88
CA GLU A 96 14.60 -7.56 10.15
C GLU A 96 15.48 -7.47 8.90
N LEU A 97 14.96 -7.84 7.73
CA LEU A 97 15.67 -7.75 6.45
C LEU A 97 16.10 -6.30 6.12
N ALA A 98 15.26 -5.32 6.42
CA ALA A 98 15.60 -3.91 6.25
C ALA A 98 16.78 -3.52 7.16
N GLY A 99 16.72 -3.91 8.44
CA GLY A 99 17.80 -3.67 9.41
C GLY A 99 19.13 -4.31 9.01
N GLU A 100 19.11 -5.56 8.56
CA GLU A 100 20.31 -6.30 8.08
C GLU A 100 20.98 -5.61 6.89
N ASN A 101 20.22 -4.97 6.03
CA ASN A 101 20.73 -4.27 4.84
C ASN A 101 20.97 -2.77 5.05
N GLY A 102 20.73 -2.24 6.25
CA GLY A 102 20.94 -0.83 6.60
C GLY A 102 19.98 0.13 5.93
N VAL A 103 18.77 -0.33 5.58
CA VAL A 103 17.70 0.46 4.94
C VAL A 103 16.43 0.47 5.80
N LYS A 104 15.43 1.22 5.37
CA LYS A 104 14.18 1.42 6.12
C LYS A 104 12.99 0.77 5.44
N LEU A 105 12.15 0.13 6.23
CA LEU A 105 10.78 -0.24 5.87
C LEU A 105 9.81 0.74 6.53
N MET A 106 9.10 1.52 5.74
CA MET A 106 8.10 2.47 6.21
C MET A 106 6.71 2.01 5.79
N VAL A 107 5.83 1.89 6.79
CA VAL A 107 4.47 1.35 6.60
C VAL A 107 3.46 2.46 6.90
N GLY A 108 2.52 2.67 5.97
CA GLY A 108 1.42 3.60 6.15
C GLY A 108 0.14 3.07 5.53
N CYS A 109 -1.00 3.67 5.86
CA CYS A 109 -2.31 3.36 5.25
C CYS A 109 -2.78 1.90 5.37
N THR A 110 -2.07 1.04 6.07
CA THR A 110 -2.43 -0.38 6.23
C THR A 110 -3.50 -0.61 7.30
N THR A 111 -3.60 0.31 8.26
CA THR A 111 -4.58 0.30 9.34
C THR A 111 -5.18 1.69 9.49
N GLY A 112 -6.50 1.81 9.37
CA GLY A 112 -7.20 3.10 9.46
C GLY A 112 -7.07 4.01 8.21
N GLY A 113 -6.60 3.49 7.09
CA GLY A 113 -6.46 4.26 5.83
C GLY A 113 -5.53 5.47 5.99
N ALA A 114 -6.03 6.66 5.71
CA ALA A 114 -5.26 7.91 5.81
C ALA A 114 -4.99 8.38 7.26
N LEU A 115 -5.59 7.74 8.26
CA LEU A 115 -5.34 8.06 9.65
C LEU A 115 -3.94 7.58 10.07
N PRO A 116 -3.18 8.36 10.84
CA PRO A 116 -1.85 7.98 11.31
C PRO A 116 -1.91 6.98 12.49
N SER A 117 -2.77 5.96 12.40
CA SER A 117 -3.09 5.06 13.50
C SER A 117 -1.88 4.31 14.06
N ILE A 118 -1.05 3.72 13.19
CA ILE A 118 0.16 3.02 13.61
C ILE A 118 1.22 4.01 14.08
N ASN A 119 1.54 4.99 13.24
CA ASN A 119 2.62 5.94 13.53
C ASN A 119 2.28 6.83 14.74
N GLY A 120 1.04 7.30 14.83
CA GLY A 120 0.56 8.06 15.98
C GLY A 120 0.61 7.24 17.26
N GLY A 121 0.13 6.00 17.22
CA GLY A 121 0.20 5.09 18.37
C GLY A 121 1.62 4.83 18.83
N LEU A 122 2.55 4.55 17.91
CA LEU A 122 3.96 4.31 18.28
C LEU A 122 4.64 5.54 18.90
N ILE A 123 4.31 6.74 18.47
CA ILE A 123 4.85 7.99 19.02
C ILE A 123 4.28 8.25 20.41
N GLU A 124 2.96 8.17 20.57
CA GLU A 124 2.27 8.49 21.84
C GLU A 124 2.60 7.51 22.96
N VAL A 125 2.90 6.24 22.62
CA VAL A 125 3.26 5.23 23.63
C VAL A 125 4.75 4.94 23.68
N ALA A 126 5.58 5.79 23.06
CA ALA A 126 7.04 5.63 23.09
C ALA A 126 7.57 5.56 24.53
N GLY A 127 8.28 4.48 24.85
CA GLY A 127 8.79 4.22 26.21
C GLY A 127 7.81 3.50 27.13
N SER A 128 6.63 3.11 26.67
CA SER A 128 5.65 2.31 27.41
C SER A 128 5.53 0.91 26.82
N GLU A 129 5.15 -0.07 27.66
CA GLU A 129 4.78 -1.40 27.19
C GLU A 129 3.26 -1.45 26.92
N ILE A 130 2.90 -1.83 25.69
CA ILE A 130 1.49 -2.02 25.30
C ILE A 130 1.06 -3.41 25.74
N THR A 131 0.14 -3.50 26.70
CA THR A 131 -0.39 -4.76 27.21
C THR A 131 -1.66 -5.20 26.50
N SER A 132 -2.45 -4.27 25.96
CA SER A 132 -3.66 -4.56 25.17
C SER A 132 -3.99 -3.41 24.24
N MET A 133 -4.73 -3.72 23.17
CA MET A 133 -5.27 -2.73 22.24
C MET A 133 -6.68 -3.17 21.83
N GLU A 134 -7.64 -2.27 21.95
CA GLU A 134 -9.03 -2.48 21.55
C GLU A 134 -9.47 -1.36 20.62
N GLY A 135 -10.24 -1.69 19.58
CA GLY A 135 -10.76 -0.69 18.66
C GLY A 135 -11.38 -1.26 17.39
N ILE A 136 -12.11 -0.43 16.66
CA ILE A 136 -12.59 -0.70 15.31
C ILE A 136 -11.73 0.13 14.35
N LEU A 137 -10.70 -0.50 13.79
CA LEU A 137 -9.67 0.18 12.98
C LEU A 137 -9.94 0.11 11.47
N ASN A 138 -11.15 -0.25 11.08
CA ASN A 138 -11.58 -0.35 9.69
C ASN A 138 -12.87 0.44 9.46
N GLY A 139 -12.81 1.47 8.59
CA GLY A 139 -13.95 2.35 8.30
C GLY A 139 -15.15 1.61 7.68
N THR A 140 -14.92 0.67 6.79
CA THR A 140 -15.97 -0.14 6.15
C THR A 140 -16.71 -1.00 7.18
N THR A 141 -15.97 -1.72 8.02
CA THR A 141 -16.56 -2.54 9.09
C THR A 141 -17.32 -1.67 10.07
N ASN A 142 -16.76 -0.52 10.47
CA ASN A 142 -17.44 0.41 11.37
C ASN A 142 -18.76 0.93 10.77
N TYR A 143 -18.77 1.29 9.49
CA TYR A 143 -19.97 1.72 8.77
C TYR A 143 -21.03 0.62 8.77
N ILE A 144 -20.66 -0.61 8.34
CA ILE A 144 -21.58 -1.75 8.27
C ILE A 144 -22.20 -2.03 9.63
N LEU A 145 -21.40 -2.15 10.67
CA LEU A 145 -21.89 -2.40 12.03
C LEU A 145 -22.81 -1.27 12.54
N SER A 146 -22.45 -0.02 12.25
CA SER A 146 -23.26 1.14 12.62
C SER A 146 -24.63 1.13 11.93
N GLU A 147 -24.68 0.81 10.63
CA GLU A 147 -25.93 0.72 9.87
C GLU A 147 -26.81 -0.43 10.35
N MET A 148 -26.21 -1.61 10.61
CA MET A 148 -26.93 -2.73 11.20
C MET A 148 -27.57 -2.38 12.55
N MET A 149 -26.83 -1.70 13.42
CA MET A 149 -27.33 -1.32 14.75
C MET A 149 -28.38 -0.21 14.69
N LYS A 150 -28.15 0.82 13.85
CA LYS A 150 -28.98 2.01 13.77
C LYS A 150 -30.29 1.77 13.03
N ASN A 151 -30.22 1.02 11.93
CA ASN A 151 -31.34 0.81 11.01
C ASN A 151 -31.97 -0.59 11.14
N HIS A 152 -31.44 -1.45 12.02
CA HIS A 152 -31.89 -2.84 12.24
C HIS A 152 -31.92 -3.67 10.93
N ILE A 153 -30.96 -3.43 10.04
CA ILE A 153 -30.83 -4.16 8.76
C ILE A 153 -29.83 -5.30 8.86
N SER A 154 -29.90 -6.24 7.92
CA SER A 154 -28.97 -7.36 7.84
C SER A 154 -27.56 -6.91 7.40
N TYR A 155 -26.56 -7.77 7.64
CA TYR A 155 -25.19 -7.55 7.16
C TYR A 155 -25.16 -7.35 5.63
N ASP A 156 -25.88 -8.19 4.88
CA ASP A 156 -25.88 -8.15 3.42
C ASP A 156 -26.51 -6.84 2.88
N GLU A 157 -27.52 -6.32 3.55
CA GLU A 157 -28.12 -5.03 3.21
C GLU A 157 -27.16 -3.88 3.49
N ALA A 158 -26.55 -3.87 4.66
CA ALA A 158 -25.56 -2.86 5.05
C ALA A 158 -24.32 -2.88 4.14
N LEU A 159 -23.83 -4.08 3.75
CA LEU A 159 -22.74 -4.21 2.82
C LEU A 159 -23.07 -3.68 1.42
N LYS A 160 -24.27 -4.02 0.88
CA LYS A 160 -24.72 -3.49 -0.41
C LYS A 160 -24.82 -1.97 -0.40
N GLN A 161 -25.29 -1.39 0.71
CA GLN A 161 -25.36 0.06 0.88
C GLN A 161 -23.95 0.67 0.91
N ALA A 162 -23.02 0.10 1.68
CA ALA A 162 -21.64 0.52 1.74
C ALA A 162 -20.93 0.48 0.36
N GLN A 163 -21.22 -0.55 -0.45
CA GLN A 163 -20.71 -0.68 -1.81
C GLN A 163 -21.29 0.38 -2.75
N LYS A 164 -22.58 0.66 -2.64
CA LYS A 164 -23.27 1.69 -3.43
C LYS A 164 -22.73 3.10 -3.13
N GLU A 165 -22.37 3.35 -1.88
CA GLU A 165 -21.82 4.63 -1.42
C GLU A 165 -20.30 4.74 -1.63
N GLY A 166 -19.65 3.69 -2.15
CA GLY A 166 -18.20 3.66 -2.39
C GLY A 166 -17.35 3.51 -1.11
N ILE A 167 -17.97 3.13 0.02
CA ILE A 167 -17.30 2.89 1.31
C ILE A 167 -16.68 1.49 1.34
N ALA A 168 -17.34 0.52 0.69
CA ALA A 168 -16.85 -0.84 0.55
C ALA A 168 -16.44 -1.14 -0.90
N GLU A 169 -15.33 -1.87 -1.07
CA GLU A 169 -14.92 -2.41 -2.36
C GLU A 169 -15.90 -3.50 -2.83
N LYS A 170 -15.85 -3.86 -4.15
CA LYS A 170 -16.71 -4.93 -4.70
C LYS A 170 -16.48 -6.28 -4.01
N ASN A 171 -15.23 -6.56 -3.63
CA ASN A 171 -14.82 -7.74 -2.87
C ASN A 171 -14.04 -7.27 -1.64
N PRO A 172 -14.74 -6.85 -0.57
CA PRO A 172 -14.06 -6.39 0.64
C PRO A 172 -13.35 -7.58 1.32
N THR A 173 -12.11 -7.33 1.69
CA THR A 173 -11.26 -8.28 2.44
C THR A 173 -11.45 -8.10 3.93
#